data_a813e6a019a8baeab2e42797a0a733da
#
_entry.id   a813e6a019a8baeab2e42797a0a733da
#
_cell.length_a   1.000
_cell.length_b   1.000
_cell.length_c   1.000
_cell.angle_alpha   90.00
_cell.angle_beta   90.00
_cell.angle_gamma   90.00
#
_symmetry.space_group_name_H-M   'P 1'
#
loop_
_entity.id
_entity.type
_entity.pdbx_description
1 polymer ?
#
loop_
_entity_poly.entity_id
_entity_poly.type
_entity_poly.pdbx_seq_one_letter_code
_entity_poly.pdbx_strand_id
1 'polypeptide(L)'
;IKTTDTIWQARQKCPNILFVPPHHDEYARVSRRMNAIFHEYTDFVEPASIDESYLDMTGAPGFYGLSPRELADLLRRRVREEIGITISVGVSFCKVFAKMGSDYRKPDATTLIFRENYQEMLYPLPVATMLYAGRASVQTMARHGIRTIGELAARPRADLRKMLGKSGEQLWLYANGLDDSPVRRYEDRQEVKSVSRGMTFRRDLVNMEEVRCLSLIHI
;
A
#
# COMPACT_ATOMS: atom_id res chain seq x y z
N ILE A 1 8.69 -13.63 13.24
CA ILE A 1 8.05 -14.08 12.00
C ILE A 1 7.73 -12.84 11.19
N LYS A 2 7.92 -12.93 9.88
CA LYS A 2 7.61 -11.84 8.94
C LYS A 2 6.56 -12.32 7.94
N THR A 3 5.78 -11.38 7.39
CA THR A 3 4.96 -11.66 6.21
C THR A 3 5.87 -12.24 5.12
N THR A 4 5.40 -13.22 4.37
CA THR A 4 6.14 -13.99 3.35
C THR A 4 7.09 -15.07 3.89
N ASP A 5 7.27 -15.25 5.20
CA ASP A 5 7.94 -16.44 5.71
C ASP A 5 7.15 -17.69 5.29
N THR A 6 7.84 -18.73 4.80
CA THR A 6 7.21 -20.02 4.56
C THR A 6 6.80 -20.67 5.88
N ILE A 7 5.87 -21.64 5.84
CA ILE A 7 5.44 -22.40 7.03
C ILE A 7 6.66 -23.01 7.73
N TRP A 8 7.61 -23.54 6.96
CA TRP A 8 8.85 -24.11 7.49
C TRP A 8 9.68 -23.05 8.24
N GLN A 9 9.92 -21.89 7.62
CA GLN A 9 10.66 -20.77 8.25
C GLN A 9 9.96 -20.25 9.50
N ALA A 10 8.62 -20.16 9.46
CA ALA A 10 7.83 -19.73 10.62
C ALA A 10 7.98 -20.71 11.79
N ARG A 11 7.93 -22.03 11.52
CA ARG A 11 8.15 -23.07 12.55
C ARG A 11 9.56 -23.04 13.11
N GLN A 12 10.59 -22.77 12.28
CA GLN A 12 11.97 -22.63 12.76
C GLN A 12 12.11 -21.45 13.74
N LYS A 13 11.44 -20.33 13.46
CA LYS A 13 11.47 -19.14 14.29
C LYS A 13 10.60 -19.24 15.54
N CYS A 14 9.51 -19.98 15.46
CA CYS A 14 8.57 -20.20 16.55
C CYS A 14 7.98 -21.63 16.44
N PRO A 15 8.58 -22.61 17.11
CA PRO A 15 8.16 -24.01 17.02
C PRO A 15 6.69 -24.25 17.39
N ASN A 16 6.17 -23.48 18.34
CA ASN A 16 4.79 -23.62 18.85
C ASN A 16 3.78 -22.72 18.14
N ILE A 17 4.11 -22.21 16.93
CA ILE A 17 3.18 -21.33 16.17
C ILE A 17 1.93 -22.11 15.76
N LEU A 18 0.77 -21.49 15.98
CA LEU A 18 -0.51 -21.98 15.49
C LEU A 18 -0.77 -21.46 14.07
N PHE A 19 -1.08 -22.36 13.15
CA PHE A 19 -1.51 -22.02 11.79
C PHE A 19 -3.02 -22.12 11.69
N VAL A 20 -3.66 -21.03 11.25
CA VAL A 20 -5.09 -20.98 11.03
C VAL A 20 -5.36 -20.84 9.53
N PRO A 21 -6.28 -21.62 8.94
CA PRO A 21 -6.67 -21.46 7.55
C PRO A 21 -7.20 -20.05 7.27
N PRO A 22 -6.87 -19.45 6.11
CA PRO A 22 -7.44 -18.16 5.75
C PRO A 22 -8.92 -18.28 5.36
N HIS A 23 -9.73 -17.26 5.71
CA HIS A 23 -11.14 -17.15 5.39
C HIS A 23 -11.39 -15.96 4.46
N HIS A 24 -11.02 -16.10 3.18
CA HIS A 24 -11.06 -15.00 2.21
C HIS A 24 -12.43 -14.38 2.01
N ASP A 25 -13.51 -15.17 2.09
CA ASP A 25 -14.89 -14.65 1.99
C ASP A 25 -15.22 -13.72 3.14
N GLU A 26 -14.76 -14.05 4.35
CA GLU A 26 -14.94 -13.20 5.52
C GLU A 26 -14.12 -11.90 5.39
N TYR A 27 -12.88 -11.99 4.92
CA TYR A 27 -12.06 -10.81 4.69
C TYR A 27 -12.71 -9.87 3.66
N ALA A 28 -13.23 -10.42 2.57
CA ALA A 28 -13.95 -9.65 1.57
C ALA A 28 -15.24 -9.03 2.13
N ARG A 29 -15.95 -9.73 3.02
CA ARG A 29 -17.14 -9.20 3.69
C ARG A 29 -16.82 -8.02 4.60
N VAL A 30 -15.76 -8.14 5.39
CA VAL A 30 -15.27 -7.07 6.28
C VAL A 30 -14.80 -5.88 5.48
N SER A 31 -14.04 -6.09 4.40
CA SER A 31 -13.59 -5.04 3.48
C SER A 31 -14.76 -4.25 2.89
N ARG A 32 -15.79 -4.93 2.41
CA ARG A 32 -17.01 -4.25 1.89
C ARG A 32 -17.70 -3.40 2.95
N ARG A 33 -17.83 -3.88 4.19
CA ARG A 33 -18.40 -3.11 5.30
C ARG A 33 -17.57 -1.87 5.63
N MET A 34 -16.26 -2.01 5.65
CA MET A 34 -15.34 -0.88 5.88
C MET A 34 -15.49 0.19 4.78
N ASN A 35 -15.48 -0.22 3.51
CA ASN A 35 -15.67 0.71 2.40
C ASN A 35 -17.07 1.35 2.40
N ALA A 36 -18.12 0.65 2.85
CA ALA A 36 -19.46 1.22 3.01
C ALA A 36 -19.46 2.38 4.03
N ILE A 37 -18.75 2.26 5.15
CA ILE A 37 -18.57 3.39 6.09
C ILE A 37 -17.89 4.56 5.40
N PHE A 38 -16.85 4.32 4.60
CA PHE A 38 -16.12 5.40 3.91
C PHE A 38 -16.99 6.13 2.89
N HIS A 39 -17.86 5.42 2.18
CA HIS A 39 -18.81 5.99 1.23
C HIS A 39 -19.86 6.93 1.84
N GLU A 40 -20.10 6.85 3.14
CA GLU A 40 -20.97 7.82 3.83
C GLU A 40 -20.35 9.24 3.90
N TYR A 41 -19.03 9.35 3.68
CA TYR A 41 -18.28 10.60 3.80
C TYR A 41 -17.80 11.17 2.47
N THR A 42 -17.61 10.33 1.46
CA THR A 42 -17.16 10.74 0.13
C THR A 42 -17.50 9.70 -0.94
N ASP A 43 -17.81 10.15 -2.15
CA ASP A 43 -17.97 9.28 -3.33
C ASP A 43 -16.61 8.81 -3.88
N PHE A 44 -15.54 9.50 -3.52
CA PHE A 44 -14.18 9.20 -3.99
C PHE A 44 -13.50 8.24 -3.03
N VAL A 45 -13.88 6.96 -3.13
CA VAL A 45 -13.26 5.84 -2.41
C VAL A 45 -12.64 4.90 -3.41
N GLU A 46 -11.32 4.81 -3.41
CA GLU A 46 -10.54 3.93 -4.29
C GLU A 46 -9.91 2.79 -3.49
N PRO A 47 -10.47 1.58 -3.51
CA PRO A 47 -9.83 0.41 -2.92
C PRO A 47 -8.50 0.10 -3.64
N ALA A 48 -7.40 0.11 -2.90
CA ALA A 48 -6.08 -0.26 -3.39
C ALA A 48 -5.80 -1.75 -3.18
N SER A 49 -6.35 -2.35 -2.12
CA SER A 49 -6.32 -3.77 -1.82
C SER A 49 -7.56 -4.17 -1.02
N ILE A 50 -7.61 -5.42 -0.53
CA ILE A 50 -8.71 -5.90 0.31
C ILE A 50 -8.80 -5.16 1.65
N ASP A 51 -7.70 -4.59 2.13
CA ASP A 51 -7.55 -3.94 3.44
C ASP A 51 -7.09 -2.48 3.37
N GLU A 52 -6.93 -1.93 2.16
CA GLU A 52 -6.46 -0.57 1.95
C GLU A 52 -7.37 0.19 0.98
N SER A 53 -7.71 1.43 1.32
CA SER A 53 -8.46 2.34 0.46
C SER A 53 -7.92 3.75 0.55
N TYR A 54 -7.91 4.45 -0.58
CA TYR A 54 -7.71 5.89 -0.64
C TYR A 54 -9.06 6.60 -0.64
N LEU A 55 -9.15 7.69 0.11
CA LEU A 55 -10.31 8.55 0.18
C LEU A 55 -9.90 9.97 -0.20
N ASP A 56 -10.59 10.59 -1.14
CA ASP A 56 -10.48 12.04 -1.31
C ASP A 56 -11.51 12.71 -0.39
N MET A 57 -10.98 13.37 0.63
CA MET A 57 -11.75 14.06 1.66
C MET A 57 -11.67 15.59 1.50
N THR A 58 -11.29 16.09 0.30
CA THR A 58 -11.21 17.51 0.02
C THR A 58 -12.58 18.17 0.24
N GLY A 59 -12.63 19.20 1.08
CA GLY A 59 -13.88 19.88 1.45
C GLY A 59 -14.68 19.19 2.58
N ALA A 60 -14.51 17.91 2.84
CA ALA A 60 -15.22 17.22 3.91
C ALA A 60 -14.98 17.83 5.31
N PRO A 61 -13.77 18.23 5.69
CA PRO A 61 -13.55 18.91 6.96
C PRO A 61 -14.44 20.14 7.16
N GLY A 62 -14.55 20.98 6.13
CA GLY A 62 -15.43 22.16 6.17
C GLY A 62 -16.91 21.81 6.22
N PHE A 63 -17.33 20.78 5.49
CA PHE A 63 -18.72 20.31 5.49
C PHE A 63 -19.16 19.75 6.85
N TYR A 64 -18.31 18.96 7.48
CA TYR A 64 -18.60 18.36 8.79
C TYR A 64 -18.22 19.25 9.99
N GLY A 65 -17.55 20.39 9.77
CA GLY A 65 -17.05 21.25 10.85
C GLY A 65 -15.95 20.58 11.71
N LEU A 66 -15.22 19.63 11.13
CA LEU A 66 -14.15 18.84 11.78
C LEU A 66 -12.80 19.15 11.16
N SER A 67 -11.75 19.13 11.95
CA SER A 67 -10.38 19.12 11.40
C SER A 67 -10.08 17.81 10.68
N PRO A 68 -9.08 17.78 9.78
CA PRO A 68 -8.65 16.54 9.11
C PRO A 68 -8.30 15.41 10.08
N ARG A 69 -7.73 15.75 11.25
CA ARG A 69 -7.44 14.80 12.33
C ARG A 69 -8.70 14.22 12.94
N GLU A 70 -9.62 15.08 13.33
CA GLU A 70 -10.88 14.66 13.98
C GLU A 70 -11.71 13.78 13.03
N LEU A 71 -11.72 14.10 11.74
CA LEU A 71 -12.42 13.30 10.73
C LEU A 71 -11.77 11.92 10.55
N ALA A 72 -10.44 11.85 10.50
CA ALA A 72 -9.72 10.59 10.43
C ALA A 72 -9.91 9.74 11.71
N ASP A 73 -9.89 10.37 12.87
CA ASP A 73 -10.13 9.71 14.16
C ASP A 73 -11.59 9.23 14.29
N LEU A 74 -12.55 9.97 13.71
CA LEU A 74 -13.95 9.55 13.62
C LEU A 74 -14.09 8.29 12.77
N LEU A 75 -13.47 8.22 11.59
CA LEU A 75 -13.48 7.03 10.73
C LEU A 75 -12.85 5.82 11.44
N ARG A 76 -11.71 6.00 12.12
CA ARG A 76 -11.07 4.94 12.90
C ARG A 76 -11.98 4.42 14.01
N ARG A 77 -12.62 5.32 14.76
CA ARG A 77 -13.56 4.96 15.81
C ARG A 77 -14.76 4.20 15.27
N ARG A 78 -15.38 4.65 14.18
CA ARG A 78 -16.52 3.97 13.56
C ARG A 78 -16.16 2.56 13.09
N VAL A 79 -15.02 2.40 12.42
CA VAL A 79 -14.56 1.06 11.98
C VAL A 79 -14.35 0.14 13.18
N ARG A 80 -13.80 0.64 14.28
CA ARG A 80 -13.61 -0.13 15.50
C ARG A 80 -14.95 -0.52 16.15
N GLU A 81 -15.87 0.42 16.29
CA GLU A 81 -17.15 0.21 16.99
C GLU A 81 -18.12 -0.63 16.14
N GLU A 82 -18.21 -0.39 14.84
CA GLU A 82 -19.19 -1.03 13.97
C GLU A 82 -18.73 -2.35 13.37
N ILE A 83 -17.40 -2.54 13.21
CA ILE A 83 -16.83 -3.73 12.56
C ILE A 83 -16.01 -4.59 13.54
N GLY A 84 -15.40 -3.98 14.55
CA GLY A 84 -14.57 -4.67 15.55
C GLY A 84 -13.12 -4.86 15.14
N ILE A 85 -12.63 -4.12 14.13
CA ILE A 85 -11.22 -4.10 13.72
C ILE A 85 -10.63 -2.69 13.87
N THR A 86 -9.31 -2.59 13.87
CA THR A 86 -8.62 -1.30 13.88
C THR A 86 -8.04 -0.97 12.52
N ILE A 87 -7.99 0.32 12.18
CA ILE A 87 -7.32 0.84 11.01
C ILE A 87 -6.32 1.93 11.40
N SER A 88 -5.28 2.12 10.60
CA SER A 88 -4.39 3.27 10.69
C SER A 88 -4.61 4.19 9.49
N VAL A 89 -4.71 5.48 9.75
CA VAL A 89 -5.05 6.49 8.74
C VAL A 89 -3.90 7.46 8.55
N GLY A 90 -3.45 7.60 7.30
CA GLY A 90 -2.55 8.67 6.88
C GLY A 90 -3.35 9.76 6.18
N VAL A 91 -3.24 11.00 6.63
CA VAL A 91 -3.85 12.18 6.03
C VAL A 91 -2.77 12.99 5.37
N SER A 92 -2.90 13.24 4.06
CA SER A 92 -1.91 13.99 3.30
C SER A 92 -2.53 14.66 2.06
N PHE A 93 -1.73 15.45 1.37
CA PHE A 93 -2.09 16.14 0.13
C PHE A 93 -1.81 15.30 -1.14
N CYS A 94 -1.29 14.07 -1.00
CA CYS A 94 -1.10 13.14 -2.11
C CYS A 94 -1.19 11.68 -1.61
N LYS A 95 -1.50 10.74 -2.52
CA LYS A 95 -1.69 9.33 -2.19
C LYS A 95 -0.47 8.67 -1.58
N VAL A 96 0.71 8.94 -2.14
CA VAL A 96 1.96 8.31 -1.67
C VAL A 96 2.22 8.67 -0.22
N PHE A 97 2.09 9.94 0.16
CA PHE A 97 2.32 10.36 1.55
C PHE A 97 1.19 9.93 2.48
N ALA A 98 -0.06 9.87 1.99
CA ALA A 98 -1.16 9.30 2.78
C ALA A 98 -0.88 7.83 3.12
N LYS A 99 -0.44 7.03 2.14
CA LYS A 99 -0.05 5.63 2.39
C LYS A 99 1.13 5.50 3.36
N MET A 100 2.17 6.30 3.18
CA MET A 100 3.31 6.33 4.11
C MET A 100 2.88 6.74 5.52
N GLY A 101 1.96 7.71 5.63
CA GLY A 101 1.38 8.15 6.90
C GLY A 101 0.61 7.03 7.60
N SER A 102 -0.16 6.22 6.87
CA SER A 102 -0.87 5.09 7.45
C SER A 102 0.07 4.01 8.01
N ASP A 103 1.28 3.88 7.47
CA ASP A 103 2.29 2.93 7.93
C ASP A 103 3.19 3.50 9.04
N TYR A 104 3.22 4.82 9.21
CA TYR A 104 4.20 5.52 10.05
C TYR A 104 4.09 5.21 11.54
N ARG A 105 2.86 5.04 12.07
CA ARG A 105 2.57 4.80 13.49
C ARG A 105 1.57 3.65 13.71
N LYS A 106 1.66 2.57 12.93
CA LYS A 106 0.83 1.37 13.15
C LYS A 106 1.09 0.76 14.53
N PRO A 107 0.09 0.14 15.16
CA PRO A 107 -1.31 0.03 14.77
C PRO A 107 -2.18 1.20 15.27
N ASP A 108 -3.40 1.29 14.73
CA ASP A 108 -4.50 2.11 15.24
C ASP A 108 -4.12 3.58 15.51
N ALA A 109 -3.54 4.24 14.53
CA ALA A 109 -3.06 5.60 14.64
C ALA A 109 -3.51 6.49 13.48
N THR A 110 -3.58 7.80 13.73
CA THR A 110 -3.72 8.84 12.70
C THR A 110 -2.40 9.59 12.57
N THR A 111 -1.87 9.65 11.36
CA THR A 111 -0.66 10.42 11.03
C THR A 111 -1.00 11.50 10.01
N LEU A 112 -0.61 12.75 10.30
CA LEU A 112 -0.82 13.89 9.43
C LEU A 112 0.51 14.25 8.76
N ILE A 113 0.53 14.25 7.42
CA ILE A 113 1.69 14.63 6.62
C ILE A 113 1.24 15.74 5.66
N PHE A 114 1.58 16.97 6.00
CA PHE A 114 1.24 18.16 5.24
C PHE A 114 2.47 18.76 4.54
N ARG A 115 2.27 19.79 3.72
CA ARG A 115 3.35 20.45 2.97
C ARG A 115 4.40 21.08 3.89
N GLU A 116 3.98 21.45 5.11
CA GLU A 116 4.81 22.12 6.10
C GLU A 116 5.74 21.15 6.87
N ASN A 117 5.38 19.87 6.97
CA ASN A 117 6.09 18.91 7.83
C ASN A 117 6.59 17.64 7.13
N TYR A 118 6.25 17.42 5.83
CA TYR A 118 6.60 16.15 5.17
C TYR A 118 8.12 15.91 5.09
N GLN A 119 8.90 16.98 4.91
CA GLN A 119 10.35 16.85 4.83
C GLN A 119 10.95 16.42 6.17
N GLU A 120 10.53 17.05 7.26
CA GLU A 120 10.96 16.69 8.61
C GLU A 120 10.59 15.24 8.95
N MET A 121 9.38 14.83 8.58
CA MET A 121 8.87 13.49 8.91
C MET A 121 9.44 12.39 8.01
N LEU A 122 9.52 12.63 6.69
CA LEU A 122 9.80 11.57 5.72
C LEU A 122 11.27 11.52 5.25
N TYR A 123 11.95 12.65 5.13
CA TYR A 123 13.31 12.70 4.60
C TYR A 123 14.34 11.91 5.40
N PRO A 124 14.25 11.81 6.76
CA PRO A 124 15.16 10.96 7.53
C PRO A 124 14.94 9.47 7.35
N LEU A 125 13.77 9.06 6.81
CA LEU A 125 13.43 7.64 6.67
C LEU A 125 14.28 6.95 5.61
N PRO A 126 14.59 5.65 5.80
CA PRO A 126 15.26 4.86 4.79
C PRO A 126 14.48 4.86 3.46
N VAL A 127 15.18 4.99 2.34
CA VAL A 127 14.54 4.95 1.00
C VAL A 127 13.78 3.64 0.74
N ALA A 128 14.12 2.58 1.45
CA ALA A 128 13.42 1.29 1.38
C ALA A 128 11.97 1.34 1.93
N THR A 129 11.62 2.37 2.70
CA THR A 129 10.24 2.59 3.19
C THR A 129 9.37 3.34 2.19
N MET A 130 9.98 3.86 1.13
CA MET A 130 9.27 4.57 0.08
C MET A 130 8.36 3.62 -0.70
N LEU A 131 7.12 4.02 -0.89
CA LEU A 131 6.17 3.27 -1.73
C LEU A 131 6.77 3.08 -3.13
N TYR A 132 6.65 1.88 -3.67
CA TYR A 132 7.20 1.46 -4.97
C TYR A 132 8.74 1.40 -5.07
N ALA A 133 9.49 1.65 -4.00
CA ALA A 133 10.93 1.39 -3.96
C ALA A 133 11.21 -0.11 -3.77
N GLY A 134 11.15 -0.87 -4.86
CA GLY A 134 11.43 -2.30 -4.84
C GLY A 134 12.88 -2.62 -4.47
N ARG A 135 13.13 -3.86 -4.00
CA ARG A 135 14.46 -4.31 -3.50
C ARG A 135 15.60 -4.00 -4.47
N ALA A 136 15.42 -4.24 -5.77
CA ALA A 136 16.44 -3.97 -6.78
C ALA A 136 16.76 -2.47 -6.90
N SER A 137 15.71 -1.61 -6.90
CA SER A 137 15.88 -0.16 -6.93
C SER A 137 16.60 0.35 -5.69
N VAL A 138 16.24 -0.14 -4.51
CA VAL A 138 16.90 0.21 -3.23
C VAL A 138 18.38 -0.19 -3.25
N GLN A 139 18.72 -1.38 -3.73
CA GLN A 139 20.11 -1.81 -3.85
C GLN A 139 20.90 -0.93 -4.83
N THR A 140 20.31 -0.57 -5.96
CA THR A 140 20.95 0.31 -6.94
C THR A 140 21.16 1.71 -6.35
N MET A 141 20.16 2.29 -5.70
CA MET A 141 20.27 3.57 -5.01
C MET A 141 21.36 3.56 -3.94
N ALA A 142 21.45 2.51 -3.13
CA ALA A 142 22.46 2.36 -2.09
C ALA A 142 23.89 2.36 -2.66
N ARG A 143 24.14 1.73 -3.82
CA ARG A 143 25.45 1.76 -4.52
C ARG A 143 25.84 3.18 -4.97
N HIS A 144 24.87 4.06 -5.15
CA HIS A 144 25.08 5.47 -5.53
C HIS A 144 24.97 6.44 -4.34
N GLY A 145 25.01 5.92 -3.12
CA GLY A 145 25.01 6.72 -1.90
C GLY A 145 23.63 7.27 -1.52
N ILE A 146 22.54 6.76 -2.09
CA ILE A 146 21.17 7.17 -1.75
C ILE A 146 20.59 6.14 -0.77
N ARG A 147 20.43 6.53 0.49
CA ARG A 147 19.95 5.68 1.58
C ARG A 147 18.65 6.17 2.20
N THR A 148 18.41 7.49 2.16
CA THR A 148 17.22 8.13 2.73
C THR A 148 16.32 8.73 1.65
N ILE A 149 15.08 9.02 2.02
CA ILE A 149 14.12 9.69 1.13
C ILE A 149 14.62 11.11 0.80
N GLY A 150 15.20 11.81 1.76
CA GLY A 150 15.77 13.15 1.54
C GLY A 150 16.93 13.13 0.55
N GLU A 151 17.82 12.14 0.62
CA GLU A 151 18.90 11.97 -0.36
C GLU A 151 18.36 11.66 -1.76
N LEU A 152 17.27 10.87 -1.86
CA LEU A 152 16.58 10.63 -3.12
C LEU A 152 15.96 11.92 -3.68
N ALA A 153 15.25 12.69 -2.85
CA ALA A 153 14.60 13.93 -3.24
C ALA A 153 15.57 15.00 -3.71
N ALA A 154 16.78 15.06 -3.10
CA ALA A 154 17.83 16.01 -3.44
C ALA A 154 18.60 15.68 -4.72
N ARG A 155 18.49 14.45 -5.26
CA ARG A 155 19.18 14.08 -6.51
C ARG A 155 18.54 14.73 -7.73
N PRO A 156 19.32 15.09 -8.75
CA PRO A 156 18.77 15.52 -10.02
C PRO A 156 17.90 14.43 -10.64
N ARG A 157 16.68 14.79 -11.07
CA ARG A 157 15.72 13.87 -11.70
C ARG A 157 16.33 13.10 -12.89
N ALA A 158 17.19 13.79 -13.69
CA ALA A 158 17.87 13.20 -14.84
C ALA A 158 18.84 12.06 -14.45
N ASP A 159 19.50 12.16 -13.29
CA ASP A 159 20.42 11.13 -12.82
C ASP A 159 19.66 9.89 -12.35
N LEU A 160 18.55 10.07 -11.68
CA LEU A 160 17.66 8.98 -11.27
C LEU A 160 17.04 8.27 -12.48
N ARG A 161 16.70 9.03 -13.53
CA ARG A 161 16.23 8.44 -14.79
C ARG A 161 17.32 7.60 -15.48
N LYS A 162 18.56 8.05 -15.47
CA LYS A 162 19.70 7.26 -16.00
C LYS A 162 19.94 5.98 -15.18
N MET A 163 19.79 6.08 -13.86
CA MET A 163 20.07 4.99 -12.91
C MET A 163 18.97 3.90 -12.90
N LEU A 164 17.71 4.29 -12.90
CA LEU A 164 16.55 3.44 -12.64
C LEU A 164 15.47 3.53 -13.74
N GLY A 165 15.71 4.28 -14.82
CA GLY A 165 14.74 4.50 -15.89
C GLY A 165 13.51 5.29 -15.41
N LYS A 166 12.35 4.96 -15.94
CA LYS A 166 11.07 5.61 -15.57
C LYS A 166 10.75 5.47 -14.08
N SER A 167 11.13 4.35 -13.45
CA SER A 167 10.91 4.13 -12.02
C SER A 167 11.69 5.12 -11.16
N GLY A 168 12.92 5.48 -11.54
CA GLY A 168 13.72 6.48 -10.82
C GLY A 168 13.11 7.87 -10.88
N GLU A 169 12.59 8.24 -12.03
CA GLU A 169 11.86 9.50 -12.23
C GLU A 169 10.59 9.56 -11.38
N GLN A 170 9.84 8.47 -11.35
CA GLN A 170 8.62 8.37 -10.53
C GLN A 170 8.92 8.43 -9.03
N LEU A 171 9.96 7.72 -8.57
CA LEU A 171 10.38 7.76 -7.17
C LEU A 171 10.82 9.18 -6.76
N TRP A 172 11.46 9.91 -7.67
CA TRP A 172 11.81 11.32 -7.42
C TRP A 172 10.57 12.21 -7.24
N LEU A 173 9.57 12.05 -8.11
CA LEU A 173 8.29 12.77 -7.98
C LEU A 173 7.63 12.47 -6.63
N TYR A 174 7.58 11.21 -6.25
CA TYR A 174 7.01 10.77 -4.99
C TYR A 174 7.76 11.32 -3.78
N ALA A 175 9.11 11.28 -3.77
CA ALA A 175 9.92 11.79 -2.67
C ALA A 175 9.74 13.31 -2.46
N ASN A 176 9.40 14.05 -3.52
CA ASN A 176 9.12 15.48 -3.48
C ASN A 176 7.63 15.83 -3.29
N GLY A 177 6.77 14.84 -3.05
CA GLY A 177 5.32 15.08 -2.87
C GLY A 177 4.61 15.58 -4.12
N LEU A 178 5.13 15.24 -5.31
CA LEU A 178 4.60 15.61 -6.62
C LEU A 178 3.76 14.49 -7.25
N ASP A 179 3.12 13.67 -6.42
CA ASP A 179 2.12 12.69 -6.86
C ASP A 179 0.77 13.42 -7.04
N ASP A 180 0.36 13.55 -8.28
CA ASP A 180 -0.90 14.18 -8.70
C ASP A 180 -1.99 13.17 -9.09
N SER A 181 -1.77 11.88 -8.79
CA SER A 181 -2.72 10.83 -9.11
C SER A 181 -4.04 11.04 -8.37
N PRO A 182 -5.18 11.17 -9.07
CA PRO A 182 -6.47 11.39 -8.43
C PRO A 182 -6.95 10.13 -7.69
N VAL A 183 -7.74 10.31 -6.66
CA VAL A 183 -8.55 9.23 -6.07
C VAL A 183 -9.74 8.99 -6.98
N ARG A 184 -9.89 7.75 -7.47
CA ARG A 184 -10.97 7.36 -8.37
C ARG A 184 -12.23 7.06 -7.58
N ARG A 185 -13.38 7.22 -8.21
CA ARG A 185 -14.64 6.73 -7.64
C ARG A 185 -14.64 5.21 -7.62
N TYR A 186 -15.35 4.63 -6.68
CA TYR A 186 -15.50 3.19 -6.58
C TYR A 186 -16.10 2.57 -7.86
N GLU A 187 -16.96 3.32 -8.54
CA GLU A 187 -17.64 2.91 -9.78
C GLU A 187 -16.74 3.00 -11.01
N ASP A 188 -15.68 3.82 -11.00
CA ASP A 188 -14.73 4.01 -12.10
C ASP A 188 -13.76 2.82 -12.19
N ARG A 189 -14.30 1.61 -12.28
CA ARG A 189 -13.48 0.39 -12.40
C ARG A 189 -12.79 0.35 -13.76
N GLN A 190 -11.49 0.10 -13.74
CA GLN A 190 -10.78 -0.21 -14.97
C GLN A 190 -11.32 -1.51 -15.55
N GLU A 191 -11.55 -1.53 -16.86
CA GLU A 191 -11.86 -2.77 -17.59
C GLU A 191 -10.79 -3.82 -17.29
N VAL A 192 -11.24 -5.03 -16.99
CA VAL A 192 -10.34 -6.17 -16.77
C VAL A 192 -9.68 -6.51 -18.11
N LYS A 193 -8.42 -6.16 -18.28
CA LYS A 193 -7.66 -6.41 -19.52
C LYS A 193 -7.13 -7.82 -19.63
N SER A 194 -6.91 -8.49 -18.51
CA SER A 194 -6.42 -9.89 -18.49
C SER A 194 -6.82 -10.55 -17.19
N VAL A 195 -7.07 -11.85 -17.27
CA VAL A 195 -7.25 -12.72 -16.10
C VAL A 195 -6.17 -13.79 -16.17
N SER A 196 -5.40 -13.94 -15.09
CA SER A 196 -4.39 -14.98 -14.98
C SER A 196 -4.58 -15.77 -13.69
N ARG A 197 -4.27 -17.06 -13.75
CA ARG A 197 -4.25 -17.94 -12.59
C ARG A 197 -2.90 -18.62 -12.51
N GLY A 198 -2.23 -18.49 -11.37
CA GLY A 198 -0.99 -19.20 -11.06
C GLY A 198 -1.24 -20.28 -10.01
N MET A 199 -0.48 -21.36 -10.07
CA MET A 199 -0.50 -22.45 -9.10
C MET A 199 0.94 -22.88 -8.80
N THR A 200 1.25 -23.07 -7.54
CA THR A 200 2.49 -23.75 -7.13
C THR A 200 2.20 -25.22 -6.98
N PHE A 201 2.94 -26.07 -7.71
CA PHE A 201 2.77 -27.51 -7.65
C PHE A 201 3.36 -28.09 -6.37
N ARG A 202 2.84 -29.26 -5.97
CA ARG A 202 3.35 -29.98 -4.77
C ARG A 202 4.75 -30.54 -4.97
N ARG A 203 5.19 -30.69 -6.24
CA ARG A 203 6.53 -31.11 -6.66
C ARG A 203 6.92 -30.42 -7.94
N ASP A 204 8.20 -30.45 -8.28
CA ASP A 204 8.70 -29.96 -9.56
C ASP A 204 8.17 -30.83 -10.72
N LEU A 205 7.89 -30.19 -11.87
CA LEU A 205 7.54 -30.87 -13.10
C LEU A 205 8.84 -31.36 -13.75
N VAL A 206 8.89 -32.64 -14.08
CA VAL A 206 10.14 -33.29 -14.54
C VAL A 206 10.23 -33.48 -16.04
N ASN A 207 9.13 -33.27 -16.79
CA ASN A 207 9.11 -33.43 -18.25
C ASN A 207 8.11 -32.49 -18.94
N MET A 208 8.26 -32.37 -20.28
CA MET A 208 7.42 -31.49 -21.11
C MET A 208 5.97 -31.97 -21.24
N GLU A 209 5.71 -33.25 -21.01
CA GLU A 209 4.36 -33.80 -21.09
C GLU A 209 3.51 -33.32 -19.90
N GLU A 210 4.08 -33.31 -18.70
CA GLU A 210 3.46 -32.70 -17.51
C GLU A 210 3.17 -31.19 -17.72
N VAL A 211 4.09 -30.46 -18.34
CA VAL A 211 3.90 -29.03 -18.65
C VAL A 211 2.78 -28.86 -19.70
N ARG A 212 2.73 -29.70 -20.73
CA ARG A 212 1.68 -29.66 -21.78
C ARG A 212 0.29 -29.93 -21.22
N CYS A 213 0.15 -30.93 -20.33
CA CYS A 213 -1.13 -31.22 -19.69
C CYS A 213 -1.71 -29.99 -18.96
N LEU A 214 -0.85 -29.14 -18.40
CA LEU A 214 -1.27 -27.91 -17.71
C LEU A 214 -1.58 -26.76 -18.69
N SER A 215 -0.85 -26.67 -19.79
CA SER A 215 -1.06 -25.67 -20.82
C SER A 215 -2.39 -25.88 -21.57
N LEU A 216 -2.84 -27.12 -21.73
CA LEU A 216 -4.09 -27.46 -22.43
C LEU A 216 -5.37 -27.20 -21.61
N ILE A 217 -5.26 -26.96 -20.30
CA ILE A 217 -6.40 -26.63 -19.43
C ILE A 217 -6.87 -25.17 -19.60
N HIS A 218 -6.15 -24.34 -20.38
CA HIS A 218 -6.33 -22.89 -20.45
C HIS A 218 -6.60 -22.35 -21.86
N ILE A 219 -6.96 -23.21 -22.81
CA ILE A 219 -7.40 -22.82 -24.18
C ILE A 219 -8.92 -22.89 -24.30
#